data_87376ec8e7d16977d247f14d998cc444
#
_entry.id   87376ec8e7d16977d247f14d998cc444
#
_cell.length_a   1.000
_cell.length_b   1.000
_cell.length_c   1.000
_cell.angle_alpha   90.00
_cell.angle_beta   90.00
_cell.angle_gamma   90.00
#
_symmetry.space_group_name_H-M   'P 1'
#
loop_
_entity.id
_entity.type
_entity.pdbx_description
1 polymer ?
#
loop_
_entity_poly.entity_id
_entity_poly.type
_entity_poly.pdbx_seq_one_letter_code
_entity_poly.pdbx_strand_id
1 'polypeptide(L)'
;MEIVYRKALAEDLAAVFGLLRQLWPHQPLHLAETGSVYSRCLSSDSDHMICAEDGTGRVVGFGSLVVKNSFWQQSFVGYVTTLVVDEACRGRGIGKGLLDELTAVAAREGCRRIELDSGFHREQAHLFYEHLQFEKRALLFSKRIEP
;
A
#
# COMPACT_ATOMS: atom_id res chain seq x y z
N MET A 1 11.37 7.34 17.84
CA MET A 1 10.75 8.27 16.88
C MET A 1 9.25 8.02 16.87
N GLU A 2 8.47 9.05 17.08
CA GLU A 2 7.02 8.95 17.05
C GLU A 2 6.51 9.04 15.62
N ILE A 3 5.65 8.10 15.24
CA ILE A 3 5.07 8.06 13.90
C ILE A 3 3.58 8.32 14.00
N VAL A 4 3.08 9.22 13.19
CA VAL A 4 1.65 9.50 13.05
C VAL A 4 1.17 8.90 11.73
N TYR A 5 0.13 8.09 11.80
CA TYR A 5 -0.51 7.51 10.62
C TYR A 5 -1.77 8.32 10.31
N ARG A 6 -1.87 8.81 9.09
CA ARG A 6 -2.99 9.68 8.70
C ARG A 6 -3.38 9.46 7.25
N LYS A 7 -4.56 9.94 6.88
CA LYS A 7 -4.99 9.90 5.48
C LYS A 7 -4.01 10.70 4.61
N ALA A 8 -3.70 10.18 3.44
CA ALA A 8 -2.91 10.89 2.46
C ALA A 8 -3.70 12.08 1.90
N LEU A 9 -3.01 13.16 1.64
CA LEU A 9 -3.57 14.41 1.12
C LEU A 9 -3.00 14.70 -0.27
N ALA A 10 -3.65 15.59 -1.01
CA ALA A 10 -3.19 15.97 -2.35
C ALA A 10 -1.73 16.45 -2.35
N GLU A 11 -1.35 17.23 -1.36
CA GLU A 11 0.01 17.76 -1.23
C GLU A 11 1.07 16.72 -0.89
N ASP A 12 0.68 15.50 -0.56
CA ASP A 12 1.65 14.44 -0.26
C ASP A 12 2.21 13.77 -1.51
N LEU A 13 1.71 14.09 -2.69
CA LEU A 13 2.08 13.40 -3.93
C LEU A 13 3.60 13.34 -4.15
N ALA A 14 4.30 14.44 -3.98
CA ALA A 14 5.76 14.46 -4.23
C ALA A 14 6.50 13.50 -3.31
N ALA A 15 6.14 13.47 -2.02
CA ALA A 15 6.75 12.57 -1.05
C ALA A 15 6.40 11.11 -1.36
N VAL A 16 5.15 10.83 -1.68
CA VAL A 16 4.70 9.49 -2.05
C VAL A 16 5.41 9.02 -3.31
N PHE A 17 5.55 9.89 -4.32
CA PHE A 17 6.26 9.55 -5.56
C PHE A 17 7.69 9.12 -5.27
N GLY A 18 8.40 9.83 -4.38
CA GLY A 18 9.75 9.46 -3.97
C GLY A 18 9.82 8.08 -3.34
N LEU A 19 8.81 7.73 -2.52
CA LEU A 19 8.73 6.41 -1.90
C LEU A 19 8.45 5.32 -2.95
N LEU A 20 7.57 5.58 -3.90
CA LEU A 20 7.26 4.62 -4.98
C LEU A 20 8.49 4.31 -5.83
N ARG A 21 9.35 5.29 -6.05
CA ARG A 21 10.60 5.08 -6.77
C ARG A 21 11.57 4.18 -6.00
N GLN A 22 11.51 4.19 -4.68
CA GLN A 22 12.28 3.25 -3.85
C GLN A 22 11.70 1.82 -3.94
N LEU A 23 10.37 1.72 -3.98
CA LEU A 23 9.69 0.42 -4.03
C LEU A 23 9.94 -0.28 -5.37
N TRP A 24 9.88 0.47 -6.46
CA TRP A 24 10.05 -0.06 -7.82
C TRP A 24 11.18 0.66 -8.54
N PRO A 25 12.44 0.43 -8.13
CA PRO A 25 13.58 1.20 -8.65
C PRO A 25 13.87 0.96 -10.13
N HIS A 26 13.40 -0.18 -10.69
CA HIS A 26 13.62 -0.53 -12.09
C HIS A 26 12.43 -0.16 -12.98
N GLN A 27 11.35 0.33 -12.41
CA GLN A 27 10.17 0.78 -13.16
C GLN A 27 10.33 2.26 -13.49
N PRO A 28 10.21 2.66 -14.77
CA PRO A 28 10.31 4.08 -15.13
C PRO A 28 9.02 4.81 -14.76
N LEU A 29 8.94 5.29 -13.52
CA LEU A 29 7.77 6.03 -13.04
C LEU A 29 7.87 7.48 -13.45
N HIS A 30 6.73 8.07 -13.84
CA HIS A 30 6.60 9.48 -14.20
C HIS A 30 5.63 10.16 -13.26
N LEU A 31 5.99 11.37 -12.82
CA LEU A 31 5.19 12.11 -11.83
C LEU A 31 3.78 12.42 -12.35
N ALA A 32 3.65 12.78 -13.62
CA ALA A 32 2.34 13.13 -14.20
C ALA A 32 1.39 11.94 -14.17
N GLU A 33 1.83 10.79 -14.63
CA GLU A 33 1.00 9.57 -14.67
C GLU A 33 0.70 9.06 -13.26
N THR A 34 1.69 9.11 -12.38
CA THR A 34 1.49 8.75 -10.96
C THR A 34 0.47 9.69 -10.32
N GLY A 35 0.56 10.98 -10.62
CA GLY A 35 -0.38 11.99 -10.13
C GLY A 35 -1.81 11.73 -10.59
N SER A 36 -2.00 11.26 -11.83
CA SER A 36 -3.31 10.90 -12.34
C SER A 36 -3.93 9.74 -11.56
N VAL A 37 -3.14 8.71 -11.27
CA VAL A 37 -3.60 7.57 -10.44
C VAL A 37 -3.92 8.05 -9.02
N TYR A 38 -3.02 8.84 -8.45
CA TYR A 38 -3.17 9.36 -7.10
C TYR A 38 -4.46 10.18 -6.95
N SER A 39 -4.74 11.05 -7.93
CA SER A 39 -5.95 11.86 -7.93
C SER A 39 -7.21 11.01 -8.03
N ARG A 40 -7.20 9.97 -8.86
CA ARG A 40 -8.33 9.05 -8.94
C ARG A 40 -8.57 8.35 -7.60
N CYS A 41 -7.50 7.93 -6.92
CA CYS A 41 -7.63 7.31 -5.60
C CYS A 41 -8.19 8.29 -4.57
N LEU A 42 -7.76 9.55 -4.58
CA LEU A 42 -8.29 10.57 -3.66
C LEU A 42 -9.78 10.79 -3.83
N SER A 43 -10.30 10.64 -5.06
CA SER A 43 -11.71 10.85 -5.38
C SER A 43 -12.56 9.60 -5.23
N SER A 44 -11.95 8.46 -4.99
CA SER A 44 -12.65 7.17 -4.96
C SER A 44 -13.09 6.82 -3.54
N ASP A 45 -14.33 6.37 -3.40
CA ASP A 45 -14.84 5.87 -2.11
C ASP A 45 -14.29 4.50 -1.75
N SER A 46 -13.75 3.77 -2.73
CA SER A 46 -13.22 2.42 -2.54
C SER A 46 -11.72 2.37 -2.29
N ASP A 47 -11.02 3.47 -2.56
CA ASP A 47 -9.58 3.54 -2.38
C ASP A 47 -9.23 4.32 -1.12
N HIS A 48 -8.29 3.78 -0.36
CA HIS A 48 -7.84 4.39 0.90
C HIS A 48 -6.33 4.46 0.90
N MET A 49 -5.81 5.64 1.20
CA MET A 49 -4.37 5.88 1.23
C MET A 49 -3.97 6.45 2.59
N ILE A 50 -2.92 5.86 3.18
CA ILE A 50 -2.42 6.24 4.50
C ILE A 50 -0.95 6.64 4.35
N CYS A 51 -0.58 7.76 4.95
CA CYS A 51 0.80 8.19 5.09
C CYS A 51 1.27 7.98 6.52
N ALA A 52 2.53 7.58 6.68
CA ALA A 52 3.21 7.55 7.96
C ALA A 52 4.13 8.79 8.01
N GLU A 53 3.96 9.59 9.03
CA GLU A 53 4.65 10.88 9.17
C GLU A 53 5.49 10.86 10.44
N ASP A 54 6.73 11.31 10.34
CA ASP A 54 7.61 11.37 11.50
C ASP A 54 7.39 12.66 12.30
N GLY A 55 8.14 12.83 13.40
CA GLY A 55 7.99 13.97 14.29
C GLY A 55 8.31 15.33 13.67
N THR A 56 8.93 15.35 12.47
CA THR A 56 9.26 16.61 11.76
C THR A 56 8.22 16.95 10.69
N GLY A 57 7.21 16.09 10.50
CA GLY A 57 6.21 16.27 9.45
C GLY A 57 6.59 15.64 8.12
N ARG A 58 7.70 14.91 8.07
CA ARG A 58 8.14 14.24 6.85
C ARG A 58 7.40 12.93 6.66
N VAL A 59 6.93 12.67 5.45
CA VAL A 59 6.30 11.40 5.10
C VAL A 59 7.38 10.34 4.89
N VAL A 60 7.37 9.31 5.72
CA VAL A 60 8.38 8.24 5.72
C VAL A 60 7.81 6.88 5.33
N GLY A 61 6.51 6.81 5.07
CA GLY A 61 5.88 5.57 4.63
C GLY A 61 4.53 5.85 3.99
N PHE A 62 4.08 4.89 3.17
CA PHE A 62 2.83 5.02 2.43
C PHE A 62 2.21 3.65 2.21
N GLY A 63 0.90 3.57 2.37
CA GLY A 63 0.14 2.37 2.07
C GLY A 63 -1.15 2.72 1.37
N SER A 64 -1.57 1.87 0.45
CA SER A 64 -2.85 2.05 -0.24
C SER A 64 -3.62 0.74 -0.28
N LEU A 65 -4.94 0.87 -0.21
CA LEU A 65 -5.88 -0.24 -0.15
C LEU A 65 -7.05 0.06 -1.05
N VAL A 66 -7.52 -0.93 -1.78
CA VAL A 66 -8.80 -0.84 -2.48
C VAL A 66 -9.76 -1.88 -1.89
N VAL A 67 -11.00 -1.45 -1.63
CA VAL A 67 -12.07 -2.34 -1.19
C VAL A 67 -12.81 -2.80 -2.43
N LYS A 68 -12.82 -4.10 -2.66
CA LYS A 68 -13.46 -4.65 -3.85
C LYS A 68 -14.40 -5.80 -3.51
N ASN A 69 -15.35 -6.05 -4.39
CA ASN A 69 -16.28 -7.17 -4.25
C ASN A 69 -15.55 -8.47 -4.49
N SER A 70 -15.87 -9.47 -3.71
CA SER A 70 -15.30 -10.80 -3.86
C SER A 70 -16.40 -11.85 -3.85
N PHE A 71 -16.64 -12.46 -4.99
CA PHE A 71 -17.64 -13.55 -5.09
C PHE A 71 -17.24 -14.73 -4.22
N TRP A 72 -15.95 -15.08 -4.25
CA TRP A 72 -15.44 -16.21 -3.48
C TRP A 72 -15.66 -16.02 -1.99
N GLN A 73 -15.45 -14.82 -1.49
CA GLN A 73 -15.60 -14.52 -0.06
C GLN A 73 -17.03 -14.13 0.30
N GLN A 74 -17.88 -13.95 -0.70
CA GLN A 74 -19.27 -13.52 -0.53
C GLN A 74 -19.38 -12.21 0.27
N SER A 75 -18.45 -11.32 0.05
CA SER A 75 -18.37 -10.03 0.73
C SER A 75 -17.33 -9.15 0.04
N PHE A 76 -16.71 -8.25 0.79
CA PHE A 76 -15.62 -7.39 0.32
C PHE A 76 -14.28 -7.96 0.74
N VAL A 77 -13.27 -7.66 -0.05
CA VAL A 77 -11.87 -7.92 0.31
C VAL A 77 -11.12 -6.60 0.23
N GLY A 78 -10.24 -6.35 1.20
CA GLY A 78 -9.31 -5.23 1.16
C GLY A 78 -8.03 -5.66 0.48
N TYR A 79 -7.72 -5.05 -0.65
CA TYR A 79 -6.51 -5.40 -1.41
C TYR A 79 -5.49 -4.29 -1.27
N VAL A 80 -4.34 -4.61 -0.67
CA VAL A 80 -3.24 -3.67 -0.49
C VAL A 80 -2.51 -3.54 -1.82
N THR A 81 -2.63 -2.37 -2.44
CA THR A 81 -2.03 -2.11 -3.74
C THR A 81 -0.61 -1.58 -3.62
N THR A 82 -0.26 -0.98 -2.49
CA THR A 82 1.07 -0.40 -2.26
C THR A 82 1.38 -0.44 -0.77
N LEU A 83 2.62 -0.76 -0.44
CA LEU A 83 3.14 -0.65 0.92
C LEU A 83 4.63 -0.38 0.82
N VAL A 84 5.07 0.78 1.29
CA VAL A 84 6.47 1.17 1.22
C VAL A 84 6.87 2.00 2.43
N VAL A 85 8.07 1.76 2.93
CA VAL A 85 8.70 2.55 3.99
C VAL A 85 10.04 3.06 3.44
N ASP A 86 10.33 4.33 3.71
CA ASP A 86 11.60 4.96 3.34
C ASP A 86 12.74 4.04 3.81
N GLU A 87 13.67 3.75 2.92
CA GLU A 87 14.77 2.82 3.20
C GLU A 87 15.59 3.22 4.43
N ALA A 88 15.71 4.53 4.70
CA ALA A 88 16.41 5.04 5.87
C ALA A 88 15.65 4.79 7.18
N CYS A 89 14.37 4.43 7.11
CA CYS A 89 13.50 4.28 8.27
C CYS A 89 13.02 2.84 8.50
N ARG A 90 13.53 1.89 7.73
CA ARG A 90 13.12 0.48 7.84
C ARG A 90 13.61 -0.13 9.17
N GLY A 91 12.95 -1.22 9.57
CA GLY A 91 13.29 -1.93 10.80
C GLY A 91 12.78 -1.27 12.07
N ARG A 92 11.84 -0.33 11.97
CA ARG A 92 11.29 0.42 13.11
C ARG A 92 9.80 0.18 13.33
N GLY A 93 9.21 -0.81 12.63
CA GLY A 93 7.80 -1.15 12.79
C GLY A 93 6.84 -0.29 11.99
N ILE A 94 7.31 0.58 11.11
CA ILE A 94 6.46 1.49 10.34
C ILE A 94 5.60 0.71 9.34
N GLY A 95 6.18 -0.29 8.68
CA GLY A 95 5.44 -1.13 7.74
C GLY A 95 4.30 -1.89 8.41
N LYS A 96 4.57 -2.44 9.60
CA LYS A 96 3.54 -3.10 10.40
C LYS A 96 2.45 -2.10 10.79
N GLY A 97 2.84 -0.91 11.23
CA GLY A 97 1.89 0.15 11.59
C GLY A 97 0.98 0.53 10.43
N LEU A 98 1.55 0.67 9.22
CA LEU A 98 0.77 0.95 8.01
C LEU A 98 -0.22 -0.19 7.71
N LEU A 99 0.22 -1.44 7.81
CA LEU A 99 -0.66 -2.59 7.60
C LEU A 99 -1.77 -2.64 8.66
N ASP A 100 -1.46 -2.33 9.91
CA ASP A 100 -2.46 -2.29 10.98
C ASP A 100 -3.52 -1.22 10.67
N GLU A 101 -3.11 -0.05 10.18
CA GLU A 101 -4.04 1.02 9.81
C GLU A 101 -4.91 0.61 8.61
N LEU A 102 -4.30 0.01 7.59
CA LEU A 102 -5.04 -0.47 6.42
C LEU A 102 -6.01 -1.59 6.80
N THR A 103 -5.60 -2.48 7.69
CA THR A 103 -6.46 -3.56 8.20
C THR A 103 -7.66 -2.99 8.94
N ALA A 104 -7.45 -1.95 9.74
CA ALA A 104 -8.53 -1.26 10.46
C ALA A 104 -9.53 -0.64 9.48
N VAL A 105 -9.03 0.00 8.41
CA VAL A 105 -9.89 0.54 7.35
C VAL A 105 -10.70 -0.58 6.69
N ALA A 106 -10.05 -1.67 6.32
CA ALA A 106 -10.71 -2.81 5.68
C ALA A 106 -11.83 -3.37 6.57
N ALA A 107 -11.55 -3.50 7.87
CA ALA A 107 -12.55 -4.00 8.84
C ALA A 107 -13.76 -3.07 8.92
N ARG A 108 -13.54 -1.75 8.99
CA ARG A 108 -14.62 -0.77 9.03
C ARG A 108 -15.47 -0.79 7.77
N GLU A 109 -14.86 -1.13 6.62
CA GLU A 109 -15.56 -1.20 5.34
C GLU A 109 -16.23 -2.56 5.09
N GLY A 110 -16.17 -3.46 6.06
CA GLY A 110 -16.85 -4.75 5.97
C GLY A 110 -16.07 -5.83 5.25
N CYS A 111 -14.77 -5.66 5.06
CA CYS A 111 -13.95 -6.68 4.43
C CYS A 111 -13.73 -7.88 5.35
N ARG A 112 -13.75 -9.09 4.78
CA ARG A 112 -13.48 -10.31 5.52
C ARG A 112 -12.01 -10.69 5.54
N ARG A 113 -11.26 -10.23 4.53
CA ARG A 113 -9.84 -10.51 4.42
C ARG A 113 -9.12 -9.28 3.91
N ILE A 114 -7.82 -9.24 4.16
CA ILE A 114 -6.90 -8.29 3.54
C ILE A 114 -5.91 -9.14 2.73
N GLU A 115 -5.66 -8.74 1.48
CA GLU A 115 -4.83 -9.49 0.55
C GLU A 115 -3.83 -8.56 -0.13
N LEU A 116 -2.74 -9.13 -0.62
CA LEU A 116 -1.74 -8.39 -1.39
C LEU A 116 -0.99 -9.37 -2.30
N ASP A 117 -0.27 -8.83 -3.27
CA ASP A 117 0.69 -9.62 -4.02
C ASP A 117 2.09 -9.05 -3.79
N SER A 118 3.11 -9.90 -4.00
CA SER A 118 4.50 -9.50 -3.85
C SER A 118 5.33 -10.29 -4.85
N GLY A 119 6.24 -9.60 -5.55
CA GLY A 119 7.06 -10.23 -6.57
C GLY A 119 7.88 -11.40 -6.02
N PHE A 120 8.13 -12.41 -6.86
CA PHE A 120 8.85 -13.62 -6.46
C PHE A 120 10.22 -13.31 -5.86
N HIS A 121 10.89 -12.27 -6.34
CA HIS A 121 12.24 -11.89 -5.89
C HIS A 121 12.28 -11.16 -4.56
N ARG A 122 11.12 -10.80 -3.99
CA ARG A 122 11.05 -10.01 -2.75
C ARG A 122 10.96 -10.92 -1.52
N GLU A 123 11.96 -11.75 -1.32
CA GLU A 123 11.99 -12.74 -0.24
C GLU A 123 11.86 -12.14 1.15
N GLN A 124 12.52 -11.00 1.40
CA GLN A 124 12.43 -10.33 2.71
C GLN A 124 11.01 -9.84 2.98
N ALA A 125 10.32 -9.34 1.96
CA ALA A 125 8.94 -8.93 2.09
C ALA A 125 8.03 -10.13 2.38
N HIS A 126 8.29 -11.28 1.72
CA HIS A 126 7.53 -12.50 1.96
C HIS A 126 7.65 -12.95 3.41
N LEU A 127 8.86 -12.93 3.97
CA LEU A 127 9.08 -13.28 5.38
C LEU A 127 8.34 -12.31 6.31
N PHE A 128 8.37 -11.02 5.99
CA PHE A 128 7.65 -10.00 6.73
C PHE A 128 6.14 -10.31 6.77
N TYR A 129 5.54 -10.60 5.60
CA TYR A 129 4.11 -10.89 5.54
C TYR A 129 3.75 -12.19 6.27
N GLU A 130 4.55 -13.25 6.10
CA GLU A 130 4.31 -14.51 6.78
C GLU A 130 4.41 -14.35 8.29
N HIS A 131 5.35 -13.56 8.77
CA HIS A 131 5.49 -13.26 10.20
C HIS A 131 4.23 -12.54 10.74
N LEU A 132 3.53 -11.77 9.91
CA LEU A 132 2.31 -11.08 10.28
C LEU A 132 1.05 -11.90 9.97
N GLN A 133 1.18 -13.22 9.81
CA GLN A 133 0.09 -14.17 9.65
C GLN A 133 -0.55 -14.16 8.25
N PHE A 134 0.11 -13.61 7.25
CA PHE A 134 -0.33 -13.76 5.87
C PHE A 134 0.08 -15.13 5.35
N GLU A 135 -0.82 -15.80 4.62
CA GLU A 135 -0.51 -17.07 3.98
C GLU A 135 -0.34 -16.87 2.48
N LYS A 136 0.54 -17.64 1.88
CA LYS A 136 0.70 -17.67 0.41
C LYS A 136 -0.45 -18.48 -0.14
N ARG A 137 -1.39 -17.84 -0.82
CA ARG A 137 -2.62 -18.51 -1.22
C ARG A 137 -2.80 -18.64 -2.73
N ALA A 138 -2.17 -17.76 -3.51
CA ALA A 138 -2.41 -17.71 -4.95
C ALA A 138 -1.22 -17.13 -5.68
N LEU A 139 -1.21 -17.29 -7.00
CA LEU A 139 -0.26 -16.66 -7.89
C LEU A 139 -0.95 -15.51 -8.62
N LEU A 140 -0.22 -14.44 -8.88
CA LEU A 140 -0.70 -13.35 -9.72
C LEU A 140 -0.35 -13.65 -11.17
N PHE A 141 -1.35 -13.64 -12.05
CA PHE A 141 -1.14 -13.75 -13.49
C PHE A 141 -1.43 -12.39 -14.13
N SER A 142 -0.52 -11.92 -14.94
CA SER A 142 -0.65 -10.60 -15.56
C SER A 142 -0.41 -10.73 -17.08
N LYS A 143 -1.25 -10.05 -17.86
CA LYS A 143 -1.12 -10.02 -19.31
C LYS A 143 -1.20 -8.57 -19.76
N ARG A 144 -0.25 -8.17 -20.58
CA ARG A 144 -0.25 -6.82 -21.14
C ARG A 144 -1.41 -6.65 -22.11
N ILE A 145 -2.11 -5.53 -22.00
CA ILE A 145 -3.17 -5.18 -22.95
C ILE A 145 -2.56 -4.22 -23.94
N GLU A 146 -2.53 -4.62 -25.21
CA GLU A 146 -2.01 -3.77 -26.27
C GLU A 146 -3.04 -2.72 -26.64
N PRO A 147 -2.61 -1.47 -26.88
CA PRO A 147 -3.52 -0.41 -27.33
C PRO A 147 -3.98 -0.59 -28.76
#